data_a0cb34ca2aba9c7ffc0f2db2de06bd25
#
_entry.id   a0cb34ca2aba9c7ffc0f2db2de06bd25
#
_cell.length_a   1.000
_cell.length_b   1.000
_cell.length_c   1.000
_cell.angle_alpha   90.00
_cell.angle_beta   90.00
_cell.angle_gamma   90.00
#
_symmetry.space_group_name_H-M   'P 1'
#
loop_
_entity.id
_entity.type
_entity.pdbx_description
1 polymer ?
#
loop_
_entity_poly.entity_id
_entity_poly.type
_entity_poly.pdbx_seq_one_letter_code
_entity_poly.pdbx_strand_id
1 'polypeptide(L)'
;MLKKISLLLVIILSLFTFISCRPSESKKEDSNLPIVIKIGSTDSSSRSTNVWSTELGKILEEKAPGKFQVEVYPDGQLGDTPDLVAGVKLGTVTMMFDLSAAITAAAGPESACIDLPYLYPTYEDWITGTFENGGLELFNEYLSKQGYYCIDMYYNGMRQVASVKRNYHNSDDLKGQKIRIAQKELNVDMWQAMGANPTPMSWGEVITSLSQGTIDALDHSLGVFNDFSLHKIAPYITLTNHASSPFPIVCSLDWINSLPEDLRQILEESIHEVAKKQREEERANELKYIERFKSEGATIEELTPDEVKAFQEKVKPVYDKWRKKVGDEVVDKWLETVPKN
;
A
#
# COMPACT_ATOMS: atom_id res chain seq x y z
N MET A 1 33.02 12.53 75.91
CA MET A 1 32.84 13.50 74.79
C MET A 1 31.84 13.03 73.76
N LEU A 2 30.69 12.45 74.12
CA LEU A 2 29.74 11.85 73.17
C LEU A 2 28.28 12.11 73.56
N LYS A 3 27.95 13.26 74.15
CA LYS A 3 26.58 13.62 74.58
C LYS A 3 26.10 15.03 74.13
N LYS A 4 26.79 15.70 73.19
CA LYS A 4 26.40 17.06 72.74
C LYS A 4 26.15 17.19 71.23
N ILE A 5 26.12 16.07 70.49
CA ILE A 5 25.85 16.08 68.99
C ILE A 5 24.41 15.64 68.66
N SER A 6 23.64 15.16 69.65
CA SER A 6 22.31 14.59 69.44
C SER A 6 21.15 15.59 69.44
N LEU A 7 21.40 16.87 69.75
CA LEU A 7 20.32 17.87 69.94
C LEU A 7 20.22 18.88 68.79
N LEU A 8 21.15 18.85 67.80
CA LEU A 8 21.13 19.77 66.66
C LEU A 8 20.53 19.13 65.36
N LEU A 9 20.25 17.82 65.38
CA LEU A 9 19.70 17.09 64.21
C LEU A 9 18.16 16.99 64.22
N VAL A 10 17.50 17.41 65.33
CA VAL A 10 16.02 17.33 65.45
C VAL A 10 15.32 18.63 65.05
N ILE A 11 16.02 19.75 64.87
CA ILE A 11 15.41 21.06 64.58
C ILE A 11 15.42 21.34 63.08
N ILE A 12 16.10 20.53 62.21
CA ILE A 12 16.10 20.70 60.72
C ILE A 12 15.02 19.85 60.02
N LEU A 13 14.31 18.97 60.74
CA LEU A 13 13.32 18.08 60.16
C LEU A 13 11.86 18.58 60.20
N SER A 14 11.61 19.80 60.70
CA SER A 14 10.25 20.34 60.86
C SER A 14 9.91 21.54 59.91
N LEU A 15 10.72 21.82 58.88
CA LEU A 15 10.47 22.95 57.96
C LEU A 15 10.22 22.53 56.49
N PHE A 16 9.88 21.24 56.23
CA PHE A 16 9.61 20.77 54.87
C PHE A 16 8.19 20.18 54.71
N THR A 17 7.17 20.88 55.18
CA THR A 17 5.79 20.51 54.89
C THR A 17 4.93 21.72 54.59
N PHE A 18 5.22 22.42 53.50
CA PHE A 18 4.25 23.23 52.75
C PHE A 18 4.80 23.48 51.34
N ILE A 19 5.02 22.38 50.57
CA ILE A 19 5.02 22.51 49.12
C ILE A 19 3.58 22.30 48.66
N SER A 20 2.89 23.41 48.54
CA SER A 20 1.61 23.56 47.87
C SER A 20 1.61 22.77 46.55
N CYS A 21 0.69 21.82 46.45
CA CYS A 21 0.24 21.32 45.11
C CYS A 21 -0.25 22.51 44.31
N ARG A 22 0.63 23.10 43.48
CA ARG A 22 0.17 23.83 42.32
C ARG A 22 -0.44 22.81 41.40
N PRO A 23 -1.68 23.04 40.88
CA PRO A 23 -2.18 22.25 39.78
C PRO A 23 -1.12 22.33 38.65
N SER A 24 -0.69 21.19 38.16
CA SER A 24 0.08 21.11 36.92
C SER A 24 -0.75 21.82 35.88
N GLU A 25 -0.38 23.04 35.52
CA GLU A 25 -0.81 23.64 34.28
C GLU A 25 -0.36 22.64 33.21
N SER A 26 -1.35 21.98 32.57
CA SER A 26 -1.11 21.27 31.36
C SER A 26 -0.35 22.25 30.46
N LYS A 27 0.90 21.94 30.14
CA LYS A 27 1.60 22.64 29.06
C LYS A 27 0.65 22.61 27.88
N LYS A 28 0.06 23.74 27.53
CA LYS A 28 -0.46 23.94 26.18
C LYS A 28 0.74 23.64 25.30
N GLU A 29 0.68 22.54 24.56
CA GLU A 29 1.60 22.29 23.47
C GLU A 29 1.65 23.57 22.64
N ASP A 30 2.86 23.95 22.26
CA ASP A 30 3.13 25.17 21.53
C ASP A 30 2.39 25.12 20.21
N SER A 31 1.19 25.71 20.14
CA SER A 31 0.25 25.64 19.04
C SER A 31 0.79 26.26 17.72
N ASN A 32 2.06 26.61 17.70
CA ASN A 32 2.73 27.26 16.57
C ASN A 32 3.69 26.36 15.78
N LEU A 33 4.00 25.16 16.24
CA LEU A 33 4.87 24.26 15.46
C LEU A 33 4.03 23.53 14.41
N PRO A 34 4.56 23.35 13.18
CA PRO A 34 3.87 22.59 12.14
C PRO A 34 3.73 21.12 12.52
N ILE A 35 2.65 20.51 12.08
CA ILE A 35 2.47 19.06 12.13
C ILE A 35 3.41 18.46 11.09
N VAL A 36 4.42 17.70 11.55
CA VAL A 36 5.38 17.03 10.66
C VAL A 36 4.78 15.74 10.14
N ILE A 37 4.69 15.62 8.81
CA ILE A 37 4.17 14.45 8.10
C ILE A 37 5.33 13.77 7.38
N LYS A 38 5.82 12.67 7.95
CA LYS A 38 6.86 11.83 7.33
C LYS A 38 6.19 10.75 6.51
N ILE A 39 6.35 10.80 5.18
CA ILE A 39 5.79 9.82 4.25
C ILE A 39 6.89 8.89 3.79
N GLY A 40 6.78 7.59 4.11
CA GLY A 40 7.72 6.57 3.69
C GLY A 40 7.15 5.69 2.56
N SER A 41 8.01 5.33 1.58
CA SER A 41 7.70 4.34 0.56
C SER A 41 8.95 3.60 0.08
N THR A 42 8.76 2.39 -0.46
CA THR A 42 9.83 1.65 -1.16
C THR A 42 9.89 1.99 -2.64
N ASP A 43 8.94 2.78 -3.13
CA ASP A 43 8.82 3.18 -4.54
C ASP A 43 9.89 4.23 -4.91
N SER A 44 10.26 4.28 -6.19
CA SER A 44 11.27 5.21 -6.68
C SER A 44 10.83 6.66 -6.54
N SER A 45 11.77 7.55 -6.23
CA SER A 45 11.54 9.00 -6.13
C SER A 45 10.97 9.63 -7.41
N SER A 46 11.22 9.02 -8.57
CA SER A 46 10.74 9.50 -9.87
C SER A 46 9.31 9.07 -10.20
N ARG A 47 8.72 8.15 -9.45
CA ARG A 47 7.35 7.70 -9.70
C ARG A 47 6.32 8.75 -9.33
N SER A 48 5.20 8.73 -10.07
CA SER A 48 4.05 9.63 -9.84
C SER A 48 3.57 9.62 -8.37
N THR A 49 3.63 8.48 -7.70
CA THR A 49 3.29 8.34 -6.27
C THR A 49 4.12 9.25 -5.36
N ASN A 50 5.46 9.25 -5.50
CA ASN A 50 6.35 10.12 -4.72
C ASN A 50 6.32 11.57 -5.19
N VAL A 51 6.15 11.81 -6.49
CA VAL A 51 5.98 13.16 -7.05
C VAL A 51 4.74 13.82 -6.44
N TRP A 52 3.59 13.16 -6.46
CA TRP A 52 2.35 13.70 -5.89
C TRP A 52 2.37 13.77 -4.36
N SER A 53 3.09 12.85 -3.69
CA SER A 53 3.33 12.98 -2.24
C SER A 53 4.16 14.22 -1.89
N THR A 54 5.07 14.63 -2.77
CA THR A 54 5.84 15.88 -2.60
C THR A 54 4.97 17.12 -2.87
N GLU A 55 4.12 17.06 -3.90
CA GLU A 55 3.17 18.14 -4.21
C GLU A 55 2.15 18.37 -3.08
N LEU A 56 1.83 17.34 -2.29
CA LEU A 56 0.98 17.48 -1.10
C LEU A 56 1.47 18.58 -0.16
N GLY A 57 2.79 18.69 0.02
CA GLY A 57 3.37 19.74 0.88
C GLY A 57 3.05 21.14 0.39
N LYS A 58 3.05 21.38 -0.92
CA LYS A 58 2.70 22.69 -1.52
C LYS A 58 1.21 22.99 -1.35
N ILE A 59 0.34 22.01 -1.60
CA ILE A 59 -1.11 22.15 -1.47
C ILE A 59 -1.48 22.45 0.00
N LEU A 60 -0.85 21.76 0.94
CA LEU A 60 -1.07 22.01 2.37
C LEU A 60 -0.58 23.39 2.81
N GLU A 61 0.56 23.88 2.27
CA GLU A 61 1.04 25.23 2.56
C GLU A 61 0.09 26.30 2.00
N GLU A 62 -0.52 26.06 0.82
CA GLU A 62 -1.52 26.97 0.25
C GLU A 62 -2.83 26.99 1.05
N LYS A 63 -3.33 25.80 1.52
CA LYS A 63 -4.60 25.68 2.22
C LYS A 63 -4.52 26.02 3.72
N ALA A 64 -3.38 25.73 4.35
CA ALA A 64 -3.13 25.93 5.78
C ALA A 64 -1.69 26.38 6.04
N PRO A 65 -1.34 27.66 5.74
CA PRO A 65 0.03 28.15 5.80
C PRO A 65 0.69 27.92 7.16
N GLY A 66 1.88 27.29 7.15
CA GLY A 66 2.68 27.01 8.34
C GLY A 66 2.11 25.97 9.30
N LYS A 67 1.01 25.28 8.94
CA LYS A 67 0.40 24.25 9.81
C LYS A 67 0.96 22.85 9.58
N PHE A 68 1.51 22.57 8.40
CA PHE A 68 2.04 21.26 8.05
C PHE A 68 3.46 21.39 7.49
N GLN A 69 4.27 20.37 7.76
CA GLN A 69 5.56 20.15 7.12
C GLN A 69 5.59 18.73 6.57
N VAL A 70 5.64 18.58 5.25
CA VAL A 70 5.68 17.26 4.58
C VAL A 70 7.12 16.91 4.23
N GLU A 71 7.53 15.70 4.65
CA GLU A 71 8.84 15.12 4.39
C GLU A 71 8.62 13.77 3.69
N VAL A 72 9.08 13.63 2.43
CA VAL A 72 8.91 12.40 1.64
C VAL A 72 10.22 11.63 1.62
N TYR A 73 10.16 10.34 1.96
CA TYR A 73 11.27 9.41 2.05
C TYR A 73 11.03 8.22 1.10
N PRO A 74 11.37 8.37 -0.19
CA PRO A 74 11.25 7.31 -1.20
C PRO A 74 12.38 6.28 -1.09
N ASP A 75 12.42 5.33 -2.04
CA ASP A 75 13.52 4.38 -2.24
C ASP A 75 13.89 3.57 -0.98
N GLY A 76 12.94 3.34 -0.06
CA GLY A 76 13.19 2.59 1.17
C GLY A 76 14.07 3.31 2.21
N GLN A 77 14.17 4.64 2.16
CA GLN A 77 15.02 5.42 3.09
C GLN A 77 14.62 5.25 4.56
N LEU A 78 13.36 4.92 4.87
CA LEU A 78 12.88 4.63 6.22
C LEU A 78 12.76 3.13 6.51
N GLY A 79 13.33 2.28 5.68
CA GLY A 79 13.30 0.83 5.78
C GLY A 79 12.45 0.16 4.71
N ASP A 80 12.41 -1.17 4.74
CA ASP A 80 11.58 -1.97 3.84
C ASP A 80 10.10 -1.89 4.25
N THR A 81 9.23 -2.41 3.40
CA THR A 81 7.77 -2.38 3.59
C THR A 81 7.30 -2.82 5.00
N PRO A 82 7.80 -3.92 5.61
CA PRO A 82 7.45 -4.27 6.98
C PRO A 82 7.88 -3.22 8.03
N ASP A 83 9.03 -2.57 7.81
CA ASP A 83 9.53 -1.51 8.69
C ASP A 83 8.64 -0.27 8.63
N LEU A 84 8.16 0.08 7.44
CA LEU A 84 7.21 1.19 7.24
C LEU A 84 5.89 0.93 7.97
N VAL A 85 5.31 -0.28 7.84
CA VAL A 85 4.09 -0.68 8.55
C VAL A 85 4.27 -0.60 10.05
N ALA A 86 5.39 -1.13 10.58
CA ALA A 86 5.72 -1.03 12.00
C ALA A 86 5.96 0.42 12.42
N GLY A 87 6.64 1.21 11.58
CA GLY A 87 6.92 2.62 11.81
C GLY A 87 5.66 3.47 11.95
N VAL A 88 4.63 3.22 11.13
CA VAL A 88 3.31 3.86 11.26
C VAL A 88 2.68 3.52 12.62
N LYS A 89 2.74 2.25 13.03
CA LYS A 89 2.20 1.81 14.33
C LYS A 89 2.91 2.45 15.51
N LEU A 90 4.24 2.66 15.41
CA LEU A 90 5.09 3.23 16.44
C LEU A 90 5.16 4.77 16.40
N GLY A 91 4.63 5.40 15.35
CA GLY A 91 4.67 6.85 15.14
C GLY A 91 6.04 7.39 14.66
N THR A 92 6.98 6.55 14.25
CA THR A 92 8.25 6.96 13.64
C THR A 92 8.11 7.34 12.17
N VAL A 93 7.11 6.78 11.51
CA VAL A 93 6.60 7.14 10.18
C VAL A 93 5.18 7.66 10.38
N THR A 94 4.84 8.82 9.81
CA THR A 94 3.50 9.38 9.97
C THR A 94 2.52 8.72 9.01
N MET A 95 2.91 8.60 7.75
CA MET A 95 2.15 7.93 6.69
C MET A 95 3.07 7.08 5.83
N MET A 96 2.52 6.05 5.25
CA MET A 96 3.18 5.26 4.23
C MET A 96 2.25 4.99 3.06
N PHE A 97 2.82 4.70 1.90
CA PHE A 97 2.13 4.01 0.83
C PHE A 97 3.04 2.92 0.25
N ASP A 98 2.46 1.76 0.00
CA ASP A 98 3.11 0.60 -0.63
C ASP A 98 2.03 -0.37 -1.09
N LEU A 99 2.43 -1.50 -1.70
CA LEU A 99 1.48 -2.54 -2.10
C LEU A 99 0.52 -2.90 -0.96
N SER A 100 -0.76 -3.07 -1.29
CA SER A 100 -1.80 -3.52 -0.35
C SER A 100 -1.39 -4.72 0.48
N ALA A 101 -0.60 -5.64 -0.11
CA ALA A 101 -0.07 -6.82 0.57
C ALA A 101 0.63 -6.54 1.91
N ALA A 102 1.32 -5.40 1.99
CA ALA A 102 2.06 -5.00 3.19
C ALA A 102 1.13 -4.74 4.37
N ILE A 103 0.18 -3.84 4.15
CA ILE A 103 -0.74 -3.45 5.23
C ILE A 103 -1.75 -4.57 5.54
N THR A 104 -2.18 -5.34 4.53
CA THR A 104 -3.11 -6.45 4.74
C THR A 104 -2.49 -7.61 5.52
N ALA A 105 -1.16 -7.79 5.45
CA ALA A 105 -0.46 -8.75 6.31
C ALA A 105 -0.55 -8.36 7.79
N ALA A 106 -0.55 -7.07 8.10
CA ALA A 106 -0.69 -6.56 9.47
C ALA A 106 -2.15 -6.44 9.92
N ALA A 107 -3.07 -6.17 8.99
CA ALA A 107 -4.49 -5.92 9.29
C ALA A 107 -5.36 -7.18 9.30
N GLY A 108 -4.86 -8.29 8.77
CA GLY A 108 -5.56 -9.57 8.76
C GLY A 108 -6.13 -9.98 7.40
N PRO A 109 -6.51 -11.26 7.26
CA PRO A 109 -6.88 -11.84 5.96
C PRO A 109 -8.15 -11.24 5.37
N GLU A 110 -9.06 -10.69 6.17
CA GLU A 110 -10.28 -10.03 5.70
C GLU A 110 -9.97 -8.82 4.82
N SER A 111 -8.97 -8.04 5.22
CA SER A 111 -8.50 -6.88 4.44
C SER A 111 -7.81 -7.31 3.14
N ALA A 112 -7.20 -8.50 3.11
CA ALA A 112 -6.52 -9.02 1.93
C ALA A 112 -7.46 -9.37 0.77
N CYS A 113 -8.77 -9.47 1.04
CA CYS A 113 -9.77 -9.73 0.01
C CYS A 113 -9.92 -8.57 -1.01
N ILE A 114 -9.39 -7.38 -0.74
CA ILE A 114 -9.28 -6.30 -1.74
C ILE A 114 -8.49 -6.73 -2.99
N ASP A 115 -7.60 -7.72 -2.83
CA ASP A 115 -6.75 -8.23 -3.89
C ASP A 115 -7.23 -9.58 -4.47
N LEU A 116 -8.49 -9.97 -4.23
CA LEU A 116 -9.07 -11.17 -4.84
C LEU A 116 -8.93 -11.11 -6.37
N PRO A 117 -8.54 -12.22 -7.02
CA PRO A 117 -8.28 -12.22 -8.45
C PRO A 117 -9.51 -11.82 -9.24
N TYR A 118 -9.34 -10.88 -10.18
CA TYR A 118 -10.41 -10.30 -10.99
C TYR A 118 -11.56 -9.66 -10.19
N LEU A 119 -11.35 -9.24 -8.94
CA LEU A 119 -12.35 -8.49 -8.18
C LEU A 119 -12.72 -7.19 -8.92
N TYR A 120 -11.71 -6.47 -9.38
CA TYR A 120 -11.85 -5.27 -10.22
C TYR A 120 -11.00 -5.46 -11.48
N PRO A 121 -11.56 -5.97 -12.58
CA PRO A 121 -10.80 -6.33 -13.76
C PRO A 121 -10.35 -5.14 -14.62
N THR A 122 -10.93 -3.95 -14.41
CA THR A 122 -10.55 -2.72 -15.11
C THR A 122 -10.22 -1.59 -14.13
N TYR A 123 -9.56 -0.54 -14.62
CA TYR A 123 -9.34 0.67 -13.83
C TYR A 123 -10.68 1.30 -13.39
N GLU A 124 -11.64 1.34 -14.29
CA GLU A 124 -12.97 1.91 -14.06
C GLU A 124 -13.73 1.11 -12.99
N ASP A 125 -13.67 -0.23 -13.03
CA ASP A 125 -14.26 -1.09 -11.98
C ASP A 125 -13.57 -0.87 -10.64
N TRP A 126 -12.24 -0.71 -10.63
CA TRP A 126 -11.49 -0.44 -9.41
C TRP A 126 -11.86 0.92 -8.81
N ILE A 127 -11.99 1.98 -9.63
CA ILE A 127 -12.42 3.31 -9.15
C ILE A 127 -13.82 3.21 -8.56
N THR A 128 -14.78 2.68 -9.32
CA THR A 128 -16.17 2.59 -8.88
C THR A 128 -16.29 1.69 -7.63
N GLY A 129 -15.65 0.52 -7.64
CA GLY A 129 -15.70 -0.42 -6.52
C GLY A 129 -15.07 0.15 -5.25
N THR A 130 -13.93 0.80 -5.39
CA THR A 130 -13.17 1.32 -4.24
C THR A 130 -13.78 2.60 -3.67
N PHE A 131 -14.16 3.57 -4.52
CA PHE A 131 -14.48 4.93 -4.06
C PHE A 131 -15.98 5.28 -4.15
N GLU A 132 -16.78 4.54 -4.92
CA GLU A 132 -18.21 4.82 -5.09
C GLU A 132 -19.09 3.76 -4.43
N ASN A 133 -18.65 2.50 -4.40
CA ASN A 133 -19.40 1.37 -3.87
C ASN A 133 -18.94 0.92 -2.47
N GLY A 134 -18.14 1.74 -1.76
CA GLY A 134 -17.80 1.50 -0.35
C GLY A 134 -16.59 0.58 -0.13
N GLY A 135 -15.76 0.30 -1.14
CA GLY A 135 -14.57 -0.54 -0.99
C GLY A 135 -13.52 0.04 -0.06
N LEU A 136 -13.32 1.37 -0.06
CA LEU A 136 -12.39 2.04 0.86
C LEU A 136 -12.90 2.00 2.30
N GLU A 137 -14.20 2.21 2.51
CA GLU A 137 -14.84 2.11 3.82
C GLU A 137 -14.74 0.68 4.37
N LEU A 138 -15.01 -0.32 3.53
CA LEU A 138 -14.87 -1.73 3.89
C LEU A 138 -13.41 -2.08 4.24
N PHE A 139 -12.45 -1.58 3.47
CA PHE A 139 -11.03 -1.73 3.77
C PHE A 139 -10.69 -1.14 5.15
N ASN A 140 -11.16 0.07 5.42
CA ASN A 140 -10.98 0.74 6.71
C ASN A 140 -11.70 0.03 7.88
N GLU A 141 -12.83 -0.66 7.64
CA GLU A 141 -13.48 -1.49 8.67
C GLU A 141 -12.51 -2.55 9.22
N TYR A 142 -11.67 -3.14 8.35
CA TYR A 142 -10.68 -4.15 8.78
C TYR A 142 -9.38 -3.51 9.31
N LEU A 143 -8.90 -2.46 8.67
CA LEU A 143 -7.66 -1.77 9.09
C LEU A 143 -7.78 -1.18 10.48
N SER A 144 -8.92 -0.55 10.80
CA SER A 144 -9.17 0.13 12.07
C SER A 144 -9.12 -0.81 13.28
N LYS A 145 -9.49 -2.09 13.09
CA LYS A 145 -9.38 -3.13 14.14
C LYS A 145 -7.93 -3.34 14.60
N GLN A 146 -6.98 -2.98 13.75
CA GLN A 146 -5.55 -3.07 14.04
C GLN A 146 -4.90 -1.69 14.26
N GLY A 147 -5.71 -0.61 14.32
CA GLY A 147 -5.28 0.76 14.58
C GLY A 147 -4.61 1.44 13.39
N TYR A 148 -4.93 1.02 12.17
CA TYR A 148 -4.54 1.70 10.93
C TYR A 148 -5.73 2.40 10.29
N TYR A 149 -5.45 3.39 9.48
CA TYR A 149 -6.44 4.11 8.69
C TYR A 149 -5.88 4.42 7.29
N CYS A 150 -6.60 4.03 6.27
CA CYS A 150 -6.31 4.34 4.87
C CYS A 150 -7.08 5.59 4.46
N ILE A 151 -6.37 6.68 4.18
CA ILE A 151 -7.01 7.95 3.80
C ILE A 151 -7.49 7.87 2.35
N ASP A 152 -6.65 7.35 1.45
CA ASP A 152 -6.92 7.19 0.03
C ASP A 152 -5.99 6.12 -0.55
N MET A 153 -6.05 5.87 -1.85
CA MET A 153 -5.17 4.93 -2.55
C MET A 153 -4.61 5.55 -3.83
N TYR A 154 -3.30 5.46 -4.00
CA TYR A 154 -2.66 5.66 -5.30
C TYR A 154 -2.94 4.47 -6.22
N TYR A 155 -2.95 4.72 -7.51
CA TYR A 155 -3.03 3.69 -8.53
C TYR A 155 -1.62 3.30 -9.00
N ASN A 156 -1.27 2.04 -8.83
CA ASN A 156 0.01 1.50 -9.30
C ASN A 156 -0.13 0.71 -10.61
N GLY A 157 -1.33 0.69 -11.20
CA GLY A 157 -1.65 -0.06 -12.41
C GLY A 157 -2.36 -1.38 -12.16
N MET A 158 -2.94 -1.95 -13.22
CA MET A 158 -3.39 -3.35 -13.23
C MET A 158 -2.17 -4.27 -13.34
N ARG A 159 -2.26 -5.45 -12.71
CA ARG A 159 -1.16 -6.42 -12.75
C ARG A 159 -1.19 -7.20 -14.06
N GLN A 160 -0.02 -7.27 -14.68
CA GLN A 160 0.25 -7.94 -15.94
C GLN A 160 1.35 -8.98 -15.76
N VAL A 161 1.54 -9.85 -16.72
CA VAL A 161 2.63 -10.83 -16.69
C VAL A 161 3.69 -10.49 -17.72
N ALA A 162 4.96 -10.41 -17.29
CA ALA A 162 6.11 -10.34 -18.19
C ALA A 162 6.90 -11.64 -18.12
N SER A 163 7.21 -12.24 -19.29
CA SER A 163 7.88 -13.52 -19.43
C SER A 163 9.12 -13.41 -20.29
N VAL A 164 10.11 -14.28 -20.04
CA VAL A 164 11.35 -14.36 -20.83
C VAL A 164 11.21 -15.17 -22.11
N LYS A 165 10.12 -15.95 -22.28
CA LYS A 165 10.00 -16.93 -23.37
C LYS A 165 8.83 -16.71 -24.30
N ARG A 166 7.64 -16.38 -23.80
CA ARG A 166 6.40 -16.31 -24.60
C ARG A 166 5.27 -15.61 -23.84
N ASN A 167 4.25 -15.17 -24.56
CA ASN A 167 2.98 -14.76 -23.98
C ASN A 167 2.17 -15.95 -23.45
N TYR A 168 1.21 -15.72 -22.57
CA TYR A 168 0.37 -16.73 -21.93
C TYR A 168 -1.11 -16.44 -22.21
N HIS A 169 -1.80 -17.34 -22.91
CA HIS A 169 -3.20 -17.17 -23.30
C HIS A 169 -4.18 -18.09 -22.54
N ASN A 170 -3.63 -19.10 -21.88
CA ASN A 170 -4.43 -20.10 -21.16
C ASN A 170 -3.60 -20.79 -20.07
N SER A 171 -4.26 -21.61 -19.26
CA SER A 171 -3.61 -22.37 -18.18
C SER A 171 -2.55 -23.37 -18.66
N ASP A 172 -2.68 -23.90 -19.89
CA ASP A 172 -1.69 -24.86 -20.40
C ASP A 172 -0.37 -24.15 -20.73
N ASP A 173 -0.41 -22.87 -21.13
CA ASP A 173 0.78 -22.05 -21.33
C ASP A 173 1.52 -21.78 -20.02
N LEU A 174 0.80 -21.70 -18.90
CA LEU A 174 1.33 -21.49 -17.55
C LEU A 174 1.90 -22.74 -16.92
N LYS A 175 1.57 -23.92 -17.47
CA LYS A 175 1.98 -25.19 -16.88
C LYS A 175 3.49 -25.32 -16.79
N GLY A 176 3.98 -25.51 -15.56
CA GLY A 176 5.40 -25.62 -15.28
C GLY A 176 6.19 -24.31 -15.29
N GLN A 177 5.55 -23.16 -15.59
CA GLN A 177 6.20 -21.86 -15.58
C GLN A 177 6.41 -21.40 -14.13
N LYS A 178 7.63 -21.00 -13.82
CA LYS A 178 8.00 -20.42 -12.53
C LYS A 178 7.73 -18.93 -12.57
N ILE A 179 6.61 -18.51 -11.99
CA ILE A 179 6.22 -17.10 -11.95
C ILE A 179 6.58 -16.51 -10.60
N ARG A 180 7.43 -15.50 -10.60
CA ARG A 180 7.72 -14.73 -9.39
C ARG A 180 6.49 -13.96 -8.98
N ILE A 181 6.18 -14.05 -7.70
CA ILE A 181 5.11 -13.31 -7.05
C ILE A 181 5.64 -12.62 -5.78
N ALA A 182 4.92 -11.58 -5.32
CA ALA A 182 5.13 -11.07 -3.97
C ALA A 182 4.81 -12.14 -2.92
N GLN A 183 5.43 -12.07 -1.75
CA GLN A 183 5.26 -13.04 -0.66
C GLN A 183 3.87 -12.89 0.00
N LYS A 184 2.83 -13.35 -0.71
CA LYS A 184 1.43 -13.24 -0.31
C LYS A 184 0.70 -14.53 -0.62
N GLU A 185 -0.01 -15.08 0.37
CA GLU A 185 -0.75 -16.35 0.24
C GLU A 185 -1.77 -16.31 -0.90
N LEU A 186 -2.55 -15.22 -1.00
CA LEU A 186 -3.54 -15.05 -2.06
C LEU A 186 -2.93 -15.16 -3.46
N ASN A 187 -1.74 -14.58 -3.67
CA ASN A 187 -1.04 -14.65 -4.95
C ASN A 187 -0.55 -16.08 -5.24
N VAL A 188 -0.11 -16.82 -4.21
CA VAL A 188 0.23 -18.25 -4.36
C VAL A 188 -1.00 -19.03 -4.82
N ASP A 189 -2.12 -18.87 -4.14
CA ASP A 189 -3.36 -19.56 -4.44
C ASP A 189 -3.85 -19.25 -5.87
N MET A 190 -3.83 -17.98 -6.25
CA MET A 190 -4.25 -17.53 -7.56
C MET A 190 -3.40 -18.15 -8.68
N TRP A 191 -2.08 -18.04 -8.60
CA TRP A 191 -1.20 -18.54 -9.65
C TRP A 191 -1.17 -20.05 -9.73
N GLN A 192 -1.33 -20.75 -8.59
CA GLN A 192 -1.53 -22.21 -8.58
C GLN A 192 -2.85 -22.61 -9.27
N ALA A 193 -3.94 -21.90 -8.98
CA ALA A 193 -5.23 -22.15 -9.62
C ALA A 193 -5.19 -21.88 -11.13
N MET A 194 -4.44 -20.88 -11.56
CA MET A 194 -4.20 -20.57 -12.98
C MET A 194 -3.29 -21.59 -13.68
N GLY A 195 -2.61 -22.49 -12.95
CA GLY A 195 -1.80 -23.56 -13.48
C GLY A 195 -0.28 -23.34 -13.45
N ALA A 196 0.19 -22.22 -12.93
CA ALA A 196 1.62 -21.90 -12.81
C ALA A 196 2.28 -22.50 -11.56
N ASN A 197 3.61 -22.41 -11.50
CA ASN A 197 4.41 -22.64 -10.30
C ASN A 197 4.80 -21.31 -9.67
N PRO A 198 4.01 -20.75 -8.74
CA PRO A 198 4.33 -19.49 -8.10
C PRO A 198 5.62 -19.62 -7.26
N THR A 199 6.48 -18.64 -7.37
CA THR A 199 7.75 -18.55 -6.65
C THR A 199 7.76 -17.24 -5.84
N PRO A 200 7.33 -17.28 -4.56
CA PRO A 200 7.37 -16.14 -3.66
C PRO A 200 8.82 -15.68 -3.47
N MET A 201 9.09 -14.39 -3.71
CA MET A 201 10.46 -13.86 -3.70
C MET A 201 10.45 -12.37 -3.37
N SER A 202 11.46 -11.92 -2.61
CA SER A 202 11.67 -10.50 -2.34
C SER A 202 11.95 -9.72 -3.63
N TRP A 203 11.60 -8.42 -3.65
CA TRP A 203 11.77 -7.62 -4.87
C TRP A 203 13.23 -7.53 -5.32
N GLY A 204 14.18 -7.36 -4.38
CA GLY A 204 15.61 -7.22 -4.67
C GLY A 204 16.23 -8.40 -5.42
N GLU A 205 15.59 -9.59 -5.38
CA GLU A 205 16.11 -10.81 -6.03
C GLU A 205 15.57 -11.01 -7.46
N VAL A 206 14.53 -10.26 -7.87
CA VAL A 206 13.76 -10.52 -9.09
C VAL A 206 14.59 -10.40 -10.36
N ILE A 207 15.30 -9.27 -10.54
CA ILE A 207 16.06 -8.99 -11.76
C ILE A 207 17.15 -10.05 -11.97
N THR A 208 17.85 -10.40 -10.90
CA THR A 208 18.89 -11.42 -10.93
C THR A 208 18.29 -12.79 -11.27
N SER A 209 17.18 -13.16 -10.65
CA SER A 209 16.50 -14.44 -10.87
C SER A 209 15.94 -14.60 -12.28
N LEU A 210 15.39 -13.52 -12.88
CA LEU A 210 14.98 -13.50 -14.29
C LEU A 210 16.20 -13.69 -15.22
N SER A 211 17.26 -12.92 -14.97
CA SER A 211 18.48 -12.96 -15.81
C SER A 211 19.18 -14.31 -15.76
N GLN A 212 19.13 -15.00 -14.61
CA GLN A 212 19.73 -16.32 -14.42
C GLN A 212 18.80 -17.48 -14.84
N GLY A 213 17.53 -17.20 -15.19
CA GLY A 213 16.55 -18.24 -15.55
C GLY A 213 16.06 -19.06 -14.36
N THR A 214 16.24 -18.57 -13.12
CA THR A 214 15.69 -19.19 -11.91
C THR A 214 14.16 -19.10 -11.90
N ILE A 215 13.62 -18.03 -12.47
CA ILE A 215 12.19 -17.80 -12.74
C ILE A 215 11.99 -17.54 -14.24
N ASP A 216 10.81 -17.89 -14.76
CA ASP A 216 10.45 -17.74 -16.18
C ASP A 216 9.67 -16.46 -16.45
N ALA A 217 9.00 -15.92 -15.42
CA ALA A 217 8.13 -14.74 -15.54
C ALA A 217 7.95 -14.08 -14.16
N LEU A 218 7.36 -12.89 -14.20
CA LEU A 218 6.85 -12.18 -13.02
C LEU A 218 5.53 -11.51 -13.32
N ASP A 219 4.75 -11.25 -12.27
CA ASP A 219 3.57 -10.40 -12.35
C ASP A 219 3.83 -9.05 -11.65
N HIS A 220 3.49 -7.96 -12.32
CA HIS A 220 3.48 -6.60 -11.77
C HIS A 220 2.76 -5.62 -12.70
N SER A 221 2.68 -4.33 -12.31
CA SER A 221 2.15 -3.26 -13.16
C SER A 221 3.11 -2.84 -14.27
N LEU A 222 2.58 -2.23 -15.32
CA LEU A 222 3.38 -1.70 -16.44
C LEU A 222 4.34 -0.61 -15.98
N GLY A 223 3.94 0.21 -15.00
CA GLY A 223 4.80 1.24 -14.42
C GLY A 223 6.08 0.66 -13.83
N VAL A 224 5.96 -0.44 -13.06
CA VAL A 224 7.13 -1.14 -12.52
C VAL A 224 7.98 -1.78 -13.61
N PHE A 225 7.35 -2.36 -14.66
CA PHE A 225 8.12 -2.85 -15.81
C PHE A 225 8.91 -1.74 -16.50
N ASN A 226 8.34 -0.52 -16.55
CA ASN A 226 9.00 0.65 -17.10
C ASN A 226 10.20 1.10 -16.28
N ASP A 227 10.04 1.26 -14.96
CA ASP A 227 11.07 1.80 -14.07
C ASP A 227 12.31 0.92 -14.01
N PHE A 228 12.11 -0.39 -13.99
CA PHE A 228 13.19 -1.36 -13.94
C PHE A 228 13.61 -1.88 -15.33
N SER A 229 13.03 -1.33 -16.41
CA SER A 229 13.28 -1.78 -17.79
C SER A 229 13.12 -3.30 -17.98
N LEU A 230 12.16 -3.89 -17.27
CA LEU A 230 11.94 -5.34 -17.24
C LEU A 230 11.53 -5.91 -18.60
N HIS A 231 10.90 -5.11 -19.44
CA HIS A 231 10.57 -5.45 -20.83
C HIS A 231 11.80 -5.81 -21.69
N LYS A 232 13.03 -5.42 -21.25
CA LYS A 232 14.28 -5.82 -21.94
C LYS A 232 14.76 -7.22 -21.53
N ILE A 233 14.38 -7.69 -20.34
CA ILE A 233 14.75 -8.99 -19.81
C ILE A 233 13.62 -10.01 -20.06
N ALA A 234 12.39 -9.59 -19.87
CA ALA A 234 11.16 -10.37 -20.04
C ALA A 234 10.27 -9.68 -21.11
N PRO A 235 10.59 -9.82 -22.41
CA PRO A 235 9.99 -9.02 -23.46
C PRO A 235 8.58 -9.48 -23.87
N TYR A 236 8.10 -10.61 -23.38
CA TYR A 236 6.76 -11.11 -23.69
C TYR A 236 5.80 -10.69 -22.58
N ILE A 237 5.00 -9.67 -22.85
CA ILE A 237 4.07 -9.10 -21.87
C ILE A 237 2.65 -9.47 -22.27
N THR A 238 1.95 -10.17 -21.37
CA THR A 238 0.51 -10.47 -21.51
C THR A 238 -0.29 -9.57 -20.60
N LEU A 239 -1.21 -8.80 -21.19
CA LEU A 239 -2.12 -7.93 -20.45
C LEU A 239 -3.27 -8.78 -19.87
N THR A 240 -3.04 -9.32 -18.68
CA THR A 240 -3.95 -10.25 -18.02
C THR A 240 -4.97 -9.55 -17.13
N ASN A 241 -4.68 -8.36 -16.63
CA ASN A 241 -5.51 -7.57 -15.70
C ASN A 241 -6.09 -8.41 -14.54
N HIS A 242 -5.31 -9.37 -14.05
CA HIS A 242 -5.78 -10.38 -13.10
C HIS A 242 -5.99 -9.85 -11.68
N ALA A 243 -5.45 -8.69 -11.36
CA ALA A 243 -5.67 -7.98 -10.10
C ALA A 243 -5.38 -6.50 -10.25
N SER A 244 -6.06 -5.67 -9.49
CA SER A 244 -5.65 -4.29 -9.26
C SER A 244 -4.41 -4.27 -8.36
N SER A 245 -3.65 -3.18 -8.39
CA SER A 245 -2.45 -3.02 -7.58
C SER A 245 -2.47 -1.66 -6.87
N PRO A 246 -3.41 -1.44 -5.93
CA PRO A 246 -3.48 -0.19 -5.21
C PRO A 246 -2.29 -0.03 -4.26
N PHE A 247 -1.89 1.23 -4.06
CA PHE A 247 -1.00 1.65 -2.99
C PHE A 247 -1.79 2.43 -1.94
N PRO A 248 -2.31 1.77 -0.90
CA PRO A 248 -3.02 2.44 0.18
C PRO A 248 -2.14 3.48 0.87
N ILE A 249 -2.66 4.69 1.05
CA ILE A 249 -2.02 5.77 1.82
C ILE A 249 -2.48 5.62 3.26
N VAL A 250 -1.62 5.05 4.09
CA VAL A 250 -1.98 4.59 5.44
C VAL A 250 -1.27 5.40 6.51
N CYS A 251 -2.01 5.74 7.55
CA CYS A 251 -1.51 6.32 8.79
C CYS A 251 -2.01 5.55 10.02
N SER A 252 -1.54 5.93 11.22
CA SER A 252 -2.11 5.45 12.48
C SER A 252 -3.50 6.05 12.70
N LEU A 253 -4.47 5.21 13.08
CA LEU A 253 -5.83 5.66 13.44
C LEU A 253 -5.80 6.64 14.63
N ASP A 254 -4.94 6.38 15.62
CA ASP A 254 -4.80 7.27 16.76
C ASP A 254 -4.21 8.62 16.37
N TRP A 255 -3.21 8.63 15.47
CA TRP A 255 -2.62 9.87 14.98
C TRP A 255 -3.62 10.73 14.22
N ILE A 256 -4.34 10.19 13.25
CA ILE A 256 -5.30 10.98 12.44
C ILE A 256 -6.43 11.52 13.32
N ASN A 257 -6.88 10.75 14.33
CA ASN A 257 -7.91 11.17 15.26
C ASN A 257 -7.39 12.19 16.32
N SER A 258 -6.08 12.33 16.50
CA SER A 258 -5.49 13.32 17.40
C SER A 258 -5.39 14.72 16.79
N LEU A 259 -5.57 14.83 15.48
CA LEU A 259 -5.51 16.11 14.77
C LEU A 259 -6.72 17.00 15.12
N PRO A 260 -6.55 18.34 15.20
CA PRO A 260 -7.68 19.27 15.18
C PRO A 260 -8.56 19.00 13.95
N GLU A 261 -9.87 19.04 14.12
CA GLU A 261 -10.86 18.65 13.10
C GLU A 261 -10.67 19.43 11.78
N ASP A 262 -10.46 20.74 11.88
CA ASP A 262 -10.22 21.62 10.72
C ASP A 262 -8.94 21.24 9.96
N LEU A 263 -7.86 20.93 10.67
CA LEU A 263 -6.60 20.51 10.06
C LEU A 263 -6.69 19.09 9.49
N ARG A 264 -7.39 18.19 10.17
CA ARG A 264 -7.67 16.84 9.66
C ARG A 264 -8.41 16.90 8.34
N GLN A 265 -9.49 17.69 8.28
CA GLN A 265 -10.29 17.84 7.05
C GLN A 265 -9.42 18.39 5.89
N ILE A 266 -8.65 19.44 6.13
CA ILE A 266 -7.73 20.00 5.12
C ILE A 266 -6.74 18.95 4.62
N LEU A 267 -6.18 18.15 5.54
CA LEU A 267 -5.23 17.09 5.20
C LEU A 267 -5.88 16.00 4.33
N GLU A 268 -7.02 15.45 4.76
CA GLU A 268 -7.75 14.40 4.05
C GLU A 268 -8.17 14.90 2.64
N GLU A 269 -8.76 16.09 2.53
CA GLU A 269 -9.12 16.69 1.24
C GLU A 269 -7.90 16.89 0.31
N SER A 270 -6.76 17.29 0.88
CA SER A 270 -5.53 17.47 0.09
C SER A 270 -4.94 16.14 -0.37
N ILE A 271 -5.00 15.10 0.45
CA ILE A 271 -4.59 13.75 0.07
C ILE A 271 -5.51 13.19 -1.02
N HIS A 272 -6.83 13.38 -0.92
CA HIS A 272 -7.77 12.98 -1.97
C HIS A 272 -7.47 13.68 -3.30
N GLU A 273 -7.13 14.97 -3.24
CA GLU A 273 -6.77 15.75 -4.43
C GLU A 273 -5.52 15.18 -5.12
N VAL A 274 -4.42 14.97 -4.37
CA VAL A 274 -3.18 14.44 -4.96
C VAL A 274 -3.32 12.99 -5.40
N ALA A 275 -4.06 12.17 -4.66
CA ALA A 275 -4.30 10.79 -5.03
C ALA A 275 -5.12 10.68 -6.33
N LYS A 276 -6.13 11.51 -6.50
CA LYS A 276 -6.90 11.57 -7.76
C LYS A 276 -6.01 11.95 -8.93
N LYS A 277 -5.19 13.01 -8.79
CA LYS A 277 -4.28 13.44 -9.86
C LYS A 277 -3.25 12.36 -10.20
N GLN A 278 -2.71 11.69 -9.20
CA GLN A 278 -1.79 10.57 -9.42
C GLN A 278 -2.46 9.43 -10.19
N ARG A 279 -3.70 9.05 -9.83
CA ARG A 279 -4.45 8.00 -10.52
C ARG A 279 -4.66 8.33 -12.02
N GLU A 280 -5.04 9.57 -12.30
CA GLU A 280 -5.27 10.06 -13.67
C GLU A 280 -3.95 10.04 -14.49
N GLU A 281 -2.85 10.50 -13.88
CA GLU A 281 -1.52 10.51 -14.51
C GLU A 281 -1.02 9.08 -14.78
N GLU A 282 -1.07 8.18 -13.80
CA GLU A 282 -0.59 6.81 -13.97
C GLU A 282 -1.41 6.04 -15.01
N ARG A 283 -2.74 6.23 -15.01
CA ARG A 283 -3.62 5.67 -16.03
C ARG A 283 -3.25 6.15 -17.43
N ALA A 284 -2.94 7.44 -17.59
CA ALA A 284 -2.47 7.99 -18.87
C ALA A 284 -1.08 7.47 -19.27
N ASN A 285 -0.24 7.17 -18.30
CA ASN A 285 1.11 6.65 -18.56
C ASN A 285 1.12 5.19 -18.99
N GLU A 286 0.13 4.36 -18.61
CA GLU A 286 0.05 2.96 -19.03
C GLU A 286 0.11 2.80 -20.57
N LEU A 287 -0.61 3.65 -21.32
CA LEU A 287 -0.55 3.63 -22.80
C LEU A 287 0.83 4.00 -23.33
N LYS A 288 1.50 4.99 -22.71
CA LYS A 288 2.86 5.39 -23.09
C LYS A 288 3.87 4.26 -22.82
N TYR A 289 3.69 3.53 -21.72
CA TYR A 289 4.54 2.37 -21.41
C TYR A 289 4.39 1.27 -22.46
N ILE A 290 3.16 0.95 -22.86
CA ILE A 290 2.88 -0.03 -23.93
C ILE A 290 3.56 0.38 -25.24
N GLU A 291 3.39 1.63 -25.67
CA GLU A 291 4.01 2.15 -26.91
C GLU A 291 5.53 2.08 -26.83
N ARG A 292 6.12 2.52 -25.70
CA ARG A 292 7.55 2.44 -25.45
C ARG A 292 8.07 1.02 -25.53
N PHE A 293 7.45 0.07 -24.82
CA PHE A 293 7.89 -1.32 -24.79
C PHE A 293 7.85 -1.95 -26.17
N LYS A 294 6.79 -1.71 -26.95
CA LYS A 294 6.68 -2.15 -28.34
C LYS A 294 7.79 -1.55 -29.21
N SER A 295 8.07 -0.26 -29.07
CA SER A 295 9.14 0.41 -29.84
C SER A 295 10.55 -0.09 -29.47
N GLU A 296 10.72 -0.59 -28.26
CA GLU A 296 11.97 -1.19 -27.75
C GLU A 296 12.03 -2.72 -27.98
N GLY A 297 11.07 -3.29 -28.72
CA GLY A 297 11.10 -4.68 -29.20
C GLY A 297 10.36 -5.70 -28.34
N ALA A 298 9.58 -5.27 -27.33
CA ALA A 298 8.73 -6.18 -26.58
C ALA A 298 7.49 -6.61 -27.38
N THR A 299 7.05 -7.84 -27.18
CA THR A 299 5.79 -8.38 -27.69
C THR A 299 4.73 -8.23 -26.62
N ILE A 300 3.74 -7.39 -26.88
CA ILE A 300 2.64 -7.15 -25.93
C ILE A 300 1.36 -7.67 -26.55
N GLU A 301 0.69 -8.57 -25.83
CA GLU A 301 -0.55 -9.20 -26.24
C GLU A 301 -1.63 -8.98 -25.16
N GLU A 302 -2.81 -8.63 -25.62
CA GLU A 302 -4.00 -8.49 -24.79
C GLU A 302 -4.83 -9.78 -24.90
N LEU A 303 -5.34 -10.25 -23.77
CA LEU A 303 -6.21 -11.41 -23.75
C LEU A 303 -7.57 -11.07 -24.37
N THR A 304 -8.07 -11.99 -25.17
CA THR A 304 -9.46 -11.93 -25.65
C THR A 304 -10.44 -12.10 -24.48
N PRO A 305 -11.69 -11.64 -24.62
CA PRO A 305 -12.71 -11.83 -23.57
C PRO A 305 -12.92 -13.31 -23.17
N ASP A 306 -12.80 -14.25 -24.10
CA ASP A 306 -12.92 -15.68 -23.83
C ASP A 306 -11.73 -16.22 -23.03
N GLU A 307 -10.50 -15.74 -23.31
CA GLU A 307 -9.30 -16.08 -22.55
C GLU A 307 -9.37 -15.52 -21.13
N VAL A 308 -9.78 -14.26 -20.96
CA VAL A 308 -10.02 -13.66 -19.63
C VAL A 308 -11.04 -14.47 -18.86
N LYS A 309 -12.17 -14.82 -19.47
CA LYS A 309 -13.21 -15.67 -18.86
C LYS A 309 -12.68 -17.03 -18.45
N ALA A 310 -11.82 -17.63 -19.28
CA ALA A 310 -11.21 -18.92 -18.96
C ALA A 310 -10.31 -18.82 -17.71
N PHE A 311 -9.54 -17.75 -17.54
CA PHE A 311 -8.76 -17.51 -16.33
C PHE A 311 -9.63 -17.20 -15.11
N GLN A 312 -10.70 -16.41 -15.28
CA GLN A 312 -11.67 -16.14 -14.20
C GLN A 312 -12.31 -17.46 -13.68
N GLU A 313 -12.65 -18.40 -14.57
CA GLU A 313 -13.16 -19.73 -14.14
C GLU A 313 -12.10 -20.50 -13.35
N LYS A 314 -10.82 -20.43 -13.73
CA LYS A 314 -9.73 -21.12 -13.03
C LYS A 314 -9.50 -20.60 -11.60
N VAL A 315 -9.76 -19.35 -11.33
CA VAL A 315 -9.54 -18.76 -10.00
C VAL A 315 -10.74 -18.89 -9.05
N LYS A 316 -11.89 -19.39 -9.49
CA LYS A 316 -13.05 -19.64 -8.61
C LYS A 316 -12.71 -20.43 -7.35
N PRO A 317 -11.89 -21.51 -7.38
CA PRO A 317 -11.50 -22.22 -6.17
C PRO A 317 -10.74 -21.38 -5.15
N VAL A 318 -10.12 -20.26 -5.58
CA VAL A 318 -9.47 -19.29 -4.68
C VAL A 318 -10.53 -18.60 -3.83
N TYR A 319 -11.63 -18.18 -4.43
CA TYR A 319 -12.76 -17.60 -3.71
C TYR A 319 -13.34 -18.57 -2.69
N ASP A 320 -13.54 -19.85 -3.06
CA ASP A 320 -14.04 -20.88 -2.16
C ASP A 320 -13.09 -21.15 -0.98
N LYS A 321 -11.78 -21.14 -1.23
CA LYS A 321 -10.74 -21.24 -0.20
C LYS A 321 -10.79 -20.05 0.76
N TRP A 322 -10.89 -18.85 0.20
CA TRP A 322 -10.88 -17.62 0.99
C TRP A 322 -12.18 -17.43 1.77
N ARG A 323 -13.34 -17.84 1.24
CA ARG A 323 -14.60 -17.94 2.00
C ARG A 323 -14.46 -18.80 3.24
N LYS A 324 -13.81 -19.96 3.14
CA LYS A 324 -13.52 -20.83 4.30
C LYS A 324 -12.57 -20.21 5.31
N LYS A 325 -11.67 -19.32 4.84
CA LYS A 325 -10.65 -18.69 5.68
C LYS A 325 -11.19 -17.49 6.45
N VAL A 326 -11.95 -16.63 5.81
CA VAL A 326 -12.41 -15.33 6.36
C VAL A 326 -13.91 -15.30 6.64
N GLY A 327 -14.67 -16.26 6.16
CA GLY A 327 -16.13 -16.32 6.22
C GLY A 327 -16.79 -15.82 4.93
N ASP A 328 -17.98 -16.39 4.64
CA ASP A 328 -18.76 -16.04 3.45
C ASP A 328 -19.15 -14.56 3.45
N GLU A 329 -19.59 -14.03 4.58
CA GLU A 329 -20.01 -12.63 4.74
C GLU A 329 -18.92 -11.64 4.33
N VAL A 330 -17.65 -11.92 4.69
CA VAL A 330 -16.52 -11.05 4.35
C VAL A 330 -16.30 -11.00 2.84
N VAL A 331 -16.27 -12.16 2.19
CA VAL A 331 -16.10 -12.22 0.73
C VAL A 331 -17.29 -11.61 0.01
N ASP A 332 -18.52 -11.81 0.50
CA ASP A 332 -19.73 -11.24 -0.09
C ASP A 332 -19.72 -9.69 -0.01
N LYS A 333 -19.33 -9.12 1.13
CA LYS A 333 -19.15 -7.66 1.25
C LYS A 333 -18.18 -7.10 0.20
N TRP A 334 -17.06 -7.79 -0.06
CA TRP A 334 -16.13 -7.38 -1.11
C TRP A 334 -16.73 -7.52 -2.51
N LEU A 335 -17.50 -8.57 -2.77
CA LEU A 335 -18.20 -8.75 -4.04
C LEU A 335 -19.32 -7.72 -4.25
N GLU A 336 -19.95 -7.22 -3.19
CA GLU A 336 -20.97 -6.16 -3.25
C GLU A 336 -20.38 -4.81 -3.71
N THR A 337 -19.08 -4.58 -3.53
CA THR A 337 -18.41 -3.38 -4.03
C THR A 337 -18.17 -3.42 -5.54
N VAL A 338 -18.22 -4.59 -6.18
CA VAL A 338 -18.00 -4.73 -7.63
C VAL A 338 -19.13 -4.03 -8.38
N PRO A 339 -18.83 -3.20 -9.40
CA PRO A 339 -19.86 -2.57 -10.22
C PRO A 339 -20.79 -3.61 -10.84
N LYS A 340 -22.10 -3.34 -10.75
CA LYS A 340 -23.12 -4.17 -11.42
C LYS A 340 -23.31 -3.63 -12.83
N ASN A 341 -22.79 -4.38 -13.82
CA ASN A 341 -23.02 -4.10 -15.26
C ASN A 341 -24.47 -4.34 -15.64
#